data_5b5182489df6a5c33018f5b6ed604319
#
_entry.id   5b5182489df6a5c33018f5b6ed604319
#
_cell.length_a   1.000
_cell.length_b   1.000
_cell.length_c   1.000
_cell.angle_alpha   90.00
_cell.angle_beta   90.00
_cell.angle_gamma   90.00
#
_symmetry.space_group_name_H-M   'P 1'
#
loop_
_entity.id
_entity.type
_entity.pdbx_description
1 polymer ?
#
loop_
_entity_poly.entity_id
_entity_poly.type
_entity_poly.pdbx_seq_one_letter_code
_entity_poly.pdbx_strand_id
1 'polypeptide(L)'
;RNFLRPSLGELGLGPGQPKLLNYLMNRGPCRQRELADYFEIDPAAVCRMLDCLQKSGFVTRRADGQSRRRDVVELTEAGRQINLDWQRRCRVMEEAMLSGFNPEERRQFADYLSRAYRNLRAEREEGTK
;
A
#
# COMPACT_ATOMS: atom_id res chain seq x y z
N ARG A 1 15.01 9.70 -8.99
CA ARG A 1 14.03 10.73 -8.61
C ARG A 1 12.70 10.10 -8.26
N ASN A 2 12.13 10.52 -7.16
CA ASN A 2 10.84 10.02 -6.71
C ASN A 2 9.75 11.04 -7.08
N PHE A 3 8.98 10.74 -8.12
CA PHE A 3 7.95 11.64 -8.63
C PHE A 3 6.72 11.75 -7.72
N LEU A 4 6.48 10.74 -6.87
CA LEU A 4 5.31 10.71 -5.99
C LEU A 4 5.58 11.21 -4.58
N ARG A 5 6.83 11.40 -4.20
CA ARG A 5 7.17 11.82 -2.84
C ARG A 5 6.53 13.15 -2.43
N PRO A 6 6.53 14.20 -3.28
CA PRO A 6 5.81 15.42 -2.93
C PRO A 6 4.33 15.20 -2.70
N SER A 7 3.70 14.31 -3.47
CA SER A 7 2.28 13.99 -3.30
C SER A 7 2.02 13.29 -1.96
N LEU A 8 2.94 12.43 -1.49
CA LEU A 8 2.84 11.83 -0.16
C LEU A 8 2.81 12.91 0.93
N GLY A 9 3.76 13.85 0.88
CA GLY A 9 3.84 14.93 1.85
C GLY A 9 2.60 15.81 1.85
N GLU A 10 2.06 16.15 0.69
CA GLU A 10 0.85 16.95 0.57
C GLU A 10 -0.37 16.27 1.18
N LEU A 11 -0.45 14.94 1.11
CA LEU A 11 -1.54 14.17 1.68
C LEU A 11 -1.31 13.79 3.14
N GLY A 12 -0.14 14.10 3.68
CA GLY A 12 0.21 13.74 5.05
C GLY A 12 0.51 12.26 5.24
N LEU A 13 0.99 11.62 4.17
CA LEU A 13 1.33 10.20 4.19
C LEU A 13 2.84 10.00 4.18
N GLY A 14 3.31 8.98 4.89
CA GLY A 14 4.69 8.55 4.84
C GLY A 14 4.91 7.47 3.79
N PRO A 15 6.19 7.21 3.45
CA PRO A 15 6.52 6.13 2.51
C PRO A 15 5.98 4.78 2.98
N GLY A 16 5.42 4.02 2.06
CA GLY A 16 4.86 2.70 2.34
C GLY A 16 3.47 2.69 2.93
N GLN A 17 2.95 3.82 3.39
CA GLN A 17 1.62 3.88 4.01
C GLN A 17 0.46 3.70 3.02
N PRO A 18 0.53 4.20 1.77
CA PRO A 18 -0.59 4.04 0.84
C PRO A 18 -0.97 2.59 0.57
N LYS A 19 -0.01 1.68 0.52
CA LYS A 19 -0.31 0.26 0.28
C LYS A 19 -1.12 -0.36 1.40
N LEU A 20 -0.90 0.07 2.65
CA LEU A 20 -1.68 -0.40 3.80
C LEU A 20 -3.12 0.09 3.70
N LEU A 21 -3.31 1.36 3.36
CA LEU A 21 -4.64 1.93 3.19
C LEU A 21 -5.41 1.24 2.07
N ASN A 22 -4.74 0.97 0.95
CA ASN A 22 -5.36 0.31 -0.19
C ASN A 22 -5.78 -1.13 0.15
N TYR A 23 -4.93 -1.85 0.89
CA TYR A 23 -5.25 -3.20 1.34
C TYR A 23 -6.52 -3.20 2.20
N LEU A 24 -6.58 -2.29 3.17
CA LEU A 24 -7.74 -2.16 4.05
C LEU A 24 -9.01 -1.78 3.30
N MET A 25 -8.88 -0.93 2.28
CA MET A 25 -10.02 -0.53 1.45
C MET A 25 -10.58 -1.70 0.65
N ASN A 26 -9.72 -2.55 0.12
CA ASN A 26 -10.13 -3.68 -0.73
C ASN A 26 -10.55 -4.92 0.07
N ARG A 27 -9.93 -5.15 1.22
CA ARG A 27 -10.14 -6.37 2.01
C ARG A 27 -10.98 -6.16 3.27
N GLY A 28 -11.13 -4.91 3.70
CA GLY A 28 -11.81 -4.58 4.95
C GLY A 28 -10.92 -4.76 6.18
N PRO A 29 -11.47 -4.70 7.38
CA PRO A 29 -10.70 -4.82 8.61
C PRO A 29 -9.90 -6.11 8.65
N CYS A 30 -8.67 -6.03 9.14
CA CYS A 30 -7.79 -7.20 9.24
C CYS A 30 -6.86 -7.04 10.44
N ARG A 31 -6.18 -8.14 10.78
CA ARG A 31 -5.19 -8.12 11.85
C ARG A 31 -3.91 -7.47 11.37
N GLN A 32 -3.23 -6.80 12.29
CA GLN A 32 -1.96 -6.14 12.04
C GLN A 32 -0.92 -7.12 11.47
N ARG A 33 -0.91 -8.34 11.99
CA ARG A 33 -0.01 -9.40 11.52
C ARG A 33 -0.26 -9.78 10.06
N GLU A 34 -1.52 -9.75 9.63
CA GLU A 34 -1.87 -10.06 8.25
C GLU A 34 -1.21 -9.06 7.28
N LEU A 35 -1.17 -7.78 7.67
CA LEU A 35 -0.49 -6.75 6.87
C LEU A 35 1.01 -7.02 6.75
N ALA A 36 1.64 -7.39 7.87
CA ALA A 36 3.06 -7.70 7.88
C ALA A 36 3.37 -8.90 6.98
N ASP A 37 2.55 -9.95 7.07
CA ASP A 37 2.75 -11.16 6.29
C ASP A 37 2.49 -10.91 4.79
N TYR A 38 1.41 -10.21 4.46
CA TYR A 38 1.05 -9.97 3.06
C TYR A 38 2.11 -9.13 2.35
N PHE A 39 2.58 -8.07 2.99
CA PHE A 39 3.56 -7.16 2.38
C PHE A 39 5.00 -7.59 2.63
N GLU A 40 5.21 -8.67 3.38
CA GLU A 40 6.55 -9.16 3.72
C GLU A 40 7.40 -8.07 4.38
N ILE A 41 6.79 -7.40 5.36
CA ILE A 41 7.42 -6.31 6.12
C ILE A 41 7.56 -6.75 7.58
N ASP A 42 8.62 -6.29 8.22
CA ASP A 42 8.83 -6.50 9.65
C ASP A 42 7.61 -6.02 10.45
N PRO A 43 7.07 -6.85 11.36
CA PRO A 43 5.91 -6.46 12.18
C PRO A 43 6.09 -5.17 12.95
N ALA A 44 7.30 -4.89 13.44
CA ALA A 44 7.57 -3.63 14.14
C ALA A 44 7.44 -2.43 13.20
N ALA A 45 7.87 -2.56 11.96
CA ALA A 45 7.71 -1.51 10.95
C ALA A 45 6.25 -1.24 10.63
N VAL A 46 5.44 -2.30 10.49
CA VAL A 46 4.00 -2.16 10.28
C VAL A 46 3.35 -1.45 11.47
N CYS A 47 3.73 -1.83 12.68
CA CYS A 47 3.22 -1.19 13.89
C CYS A 47 3.48 0.32 13.88
N ARG A 48 4.71 0.72 13.53
CA ARG A 48 5.08 2.14 13.44
C ARG A 48 4.28 2.88 12.36
N MET A 49 4.09 2.26 11.20
CA MET A 49 3.28 2.86 10.13
C MET A 49 1.83 3.06 10.58
N LEU A 50 1.27 2.06 11.27
CA LEU A 50 -0.09 2.12 11.77
C LEU A 50 -0.23 3.15 12.89
N ASP A 51 0.79 3.32 13.74
CA ASP A 51 0.79 4.38 14.74
C ASP A 51 0.66 5.75 14.08
N CYS A 52 1.40 5.99 13.01
CA CYS A 52 1.32 7.23 12.25
C CYS A 52 -0.05 7.41 11.60
N LEU A 53 -0.57 6.37 10.97
CA LEU A 53 -1.88 6.41 10.30
C LEU A 53 -3.01 6.63 11.30
N GLN A 54 -2.92 6.03 12.48
CA GLN A 54 -3.91 6.22 13.54
C GLN A 54 -3.85 7.67 14.08
N LYS A 55 -2.65 8.18 14.30
CA LYS A 55 -2.46 9.55 14.75
C LYS A 55 -3.03 10.56 13.75
N SER A 56 -2.90 10.28 12.46
CA SER A 56 -3.47 11.11 11.40
C SER A 56 -4.97 10.92 11.21
N GLY A 57 -5.58 9.95 11.88
CA GLY A 57 -7.02 9.71 11.79
C GLY A 57 -7.45 8.86 10.62
N PHE A 58 -6.53 8.16 9.94
CA PHE A 58 -6.82 7.37 8.75
C PHE A 58 -7.18 5.92 9.05
N VAL A 59 -6.75 5.41 10.20
CA VAL A 59 -7.11 4.06 10.66
C VAL A 59 -7.45 4.10 12.14
N THR A 60 -8.21 3.09 12.58
CA THR A 60 -8.40 2.79 13.99
C THR A 60 -7.93 1.39 14.25
N ARG A 61 -7.55 1.12 15.50
CA ARG A 61 -7.20 -0.23 15.93
C ARG A 61 -8.10 -0.59 17.11
N ARG A 62 -8.68 -1.78 17.07
CA ARG A 62 -9.57 -2.26 18.12
C ARG A 62 -9.20 -3.67 18.56
N ALA A 63 -9.63 -4.04 19.74
CA ALA A 63 -9.47 -5.40 20.21
C ALA A 63 -10.48 -6.30 19.52
N ASP A 64 -10.01 -7.50 19.16
CA ASP A 64 -10.90 -8.58 18.77
C ASP A 64 -11.59 -9.11 20.04
N GLY A 65 -12.84 -9.58 19.92
CA GLY A 65 -13.60 -10.12 21.03
C GLY A 65 -12.95 -11.29 21.75
N GLN A 66 -11.92 -11.92 21.15
CA GLN A 66 -11.20 -13.05 21.71
C GLN A 66 -9.80 -12.68 22.23
N SER A 67 -9.37 -11.44 22.04
CA SER A 67 -8.03 -10.99 22.42
C SER A 67 -8.12 -9.59 23.03
N ARG A 68 -7.30 -9.34 24.05
CA ARG A 68 -7.18 -8.00 24.65
C ARG A 68 -6.30 -7.06 23.83
N ARG A 69 -5.63 -7.56 22.81
CA ARG A 69 -4.76 -6.75 21.97
C ARG A 69 -5.59 -5.98 20.95
N ARG A 70 -5.26 -4.72 20.76
CA ARG A 70 -5.88 -3.87 19.73
C ARG A 70 -5.14 -4.07 18.43
N ASP A 71 -5.28 -5.25 17.86
CA ASP A 71 -4.54 -5.63 16.64
C ASP A 71 -5.42 -5.69 15.39
N VAL A 72 -6.73 -5.46 15.51
CA VAL A 72 -7.61 -5.36 14.35
C VAL A 72 -7.58 -3.92 13.85
N VAL A 73 -7.16 -3.77 12.61
CA VAL A 73 -6.99 -2.48 11.94
C VAL A 73 -8.17 -2.24 11.02
N GLU A 74 -8.73 -1.06 11.08
CA GLU A 74 -9.88 -0.68 10.26
C GLU A 74 -9.66 0.70 9.68
N LEU A 75 -10.06 0.86 8.41
CA LEU A 75 -9.96 2.12 7.69
C LEU A 75 -11.08 3.07 8.18
N THR A 76 -10.74 4.33 8.44
CA THR A 76 -11.75 5.36 8.73
C THR A 76 -12.26 5.95 7.42
N GLU A 77 -13.34 6.75 7.50
CA GLU A 77 -13.82 7.48 6.33
C GLU A 77 -12.75 8.45 5.81
N ALA A 78 -12.03 9.11 6.72
CA ALA A 78 -10.91 9.97 6.33
C ALA A 78 -9.82 9.17 5.61
N GLY A 79 -9.54 7.95 6.09
CA GLY A 79 -8.58 7.05 5.45
C GLY A 79 -9.04 6.62 4.06
N ARG A 80 -10.33 6.36 3.89
CA ARG A 80 -10.90 6.03 2.58
C ARG A 80 -10.70 7.20 1.61
N GLN A 81 -11.00 8.40 2.03
CA GLN A 81 -10.88 9.59 1.18
C GLN A 81 -9.42 9.85 0.79
N ILE A 82 -8.49 9.75 1.74
CA ILE A 82 -7.08 9.98 1.45
C ILE A 82 -6.53 8.90 0.50
N ASN A 83 -7.01 7.67 0.63
CA ASN A 83 -6.61 6.60 -0.28
C ASN A 83 -7.10 6.85 -1.70
N LEU A 84 -8.34 7.33 -1.86
CA LEU A 84 -8.87 7.70 -3.16
C LEU A 84 -8.07 8.86 -3.79
N ASP A 85 -7.69 9.85 -2.99
CA ASP A 85 -6.84 10.96 -3.45
C ASP A 85 -5.48 10.46 -3.94
N TRP A 86 -4.87 9.55 -3.17
CA TRP A 86 -3.60 8.93 -3.58
C TRP A 86 -3.74 8.17 -4.88
N GLN A 87 -4.80 7.38 -5.03
CA GLN A 87 -5.07 6.63 -6.27
C GLN A 87 -5.21 7.55 -7.47
N ARG A 88 -5.90 8.68 -7.30
CA ARG A 88 -6.03 9.68 -8.39
C ARG A 88 -4.66 10.23 -8.81
N ARG A 89 -3.80 10.54 -7.87
CA ARG A 89 -2.45 11.04 -8.16
C ARG A 89 -1.60 10.00 -8.87
N CYS A 90 -1.74 8.74 -8.48
CA CYS A 90 -1.06 7.64 -9.17
C CYS A 90 -1.54 7.51 -10.62
N ARG A 91 -2.84 7.62 -10.86
CA ARG A 91 -3.38 7.55 -12.23
C ARG A 91 -2.89 8.71 -13.11
N VAL A 92 -2.84 9.90 -12.56
CA VAL A 92 -2.31 11.06 -13.29
C VAL A 92 -0.85 10.82 -13.69
N MET A 93 -0.05 10.29 -12.77
CA MET A 93 1.33 9.96 -13.07
C MET A 93 1.44 8.85 -14.12
N GLU A 94 0.62 7.80 -14.02
CA GLU A 94 0.61 6.71 -15.01
C GLU A 94 0.24 7.22 -16.40
N GLU A 95 -0.77 8.07 -16.50
CA GLU A 95 -1.16 8.65 -17.79
C GLU A 95 -0.03 9.49 -18.39
N ALA A 96 0.68 10.25 -17.56
CA ALA A 96 1.83 11.03 -18.03
C ALA A 96 2.97 10.10 -18.48
N MET A 97 3.22 9.04 -17.72
CA MET A 97 4.27 8.06 -18.03
C MET A 97 4.01 7.34 -19.34
N LEU A 98 2.74 7.02 -19.60
CA LEU A 98 2.32 6.25 -20.77
C LEU A 98 1.83 7.13 -21.92
N SER A 99 2.07 8.42 -21.86
CA SER A 99 1.73 9.35 -22.93
C SER A 99 2.38 8.91 -24.24
N GLY A 100 1.57 8.80 -25.30
CA GLY A 100 2.05 8.35 -26.60
C GLY A 100 2.05 6.83 -26.80
N PHE A 101 1.77 6.06 -25.75
CA PHE A 101 1.64 4.61 -25.86
C PHE A 101 0.24 4.28 -26.37
N ASN A 102 0.13 3.40 -27.36
CA ASN A 102 -1.18 2.87 -27.78
C ASN A 102 -1.63 1.77 -26.80
N PRO A 103 -2.91 1.30 -26.87
CA PRO A 103 -3.41 0.29 -25.95
C PRO A 103 -2.60 -1.02 -25.94
N GLU A 104 -2.11 -1.45 -27.09
CA GLU A 104 -1.33 -2.67 -27.20
C GLU A 104 0.05 -2.50 -26.51
N GLU A 105 0.69 -1.37 -26.74
CA GLU A 105 1.96 -1.05 -26.08
C GLU A 105 1.81 -0.97 -24.57
N ARG A 106 0.70 -0.43 -24.09
CA ARG A 106 0.40 -0.38 -22.65
C ARG A 106 0.30 -1.78 -22.07
N ARG A 107 -0.38 -2.70 -22.77
CA ARG A 107 -0.49 -4.10 -22.34
C ARG A 107 0.87 -4.79 -22.33
N GLN A 108 1.65 -4.60 -23.38
CA GLN A 108 3.01 -5.18 -23.47
C GLN A 108 3.89 -4.68 -22.33
N PHE A 109 3.85 -3.39 -22.06
CA PHE A 109 4.63 -2.79 -20.97
C PHE A 109 4.24 -3.39 -19.63
N ALA A 110 2.94 -3.52 -19.36
CA ALA A 110 2.44 -4.13 -18.12
C ALA A 110 2.87 -5.59 -18.01
N ASP A 111 2.82 -6.34 -19.11
CA ASP A 111 3.24 -7.75 -19.14
C ASP A 111 4.75 -7.89 -18.87
N TYR A 112 5.56 -7.02 -19.45
CA TYR A 112 7.01 -7.02 -19.21
C TYR A 112 7.35 -6.69 -17.77
N LEU A 113 6.66 -5.69 -17.18
CA LEU A 113 6.85 -5.35 -15.79
C LEU A 113 6.47 -6.51 -14.86
N SER A 114 5.34 -7.16 -15.13
CA SER A 114 4.89 -8.32 -14.36
C SER A 114 5.90 -9.47 -14.44
N ARG A 115 6.43 -9.69 -15.61
CA ARG A 115 7.44 -10.74 -15.86
C ARG A 115 8.74 -10.43 -15.11
N ALA A 116 9.18 -9.18 -15.16
CA ALA A 116 10.36 -8.74 -14.42
C ALA A 116 10.16 -8.91 -12.91
N TYR A 117 8.99 -8.54 -12.43
CA TYR A 117 8.65 -8.67 -11.01
C TYR A 117 8.65 -10.13 -10.56
N ARG A 118 8.06 -11.02 -11.37
CA ARG A 118 8.06 -12.46 -11.04
C ARG A 118 9.48 -13.03 -10.98
N ASN A 119 10.36 -12.58 -11.88
CA ASN A 119 11.76 -13.01 -11.86
C ASN A 119 12.46 -12.58 -10.59
N LEU A 120 12.22 -11.35 -10.15
CA LEU A 120 12.81 -10.84 -8.90
C LEU A 120 12.28 -11.60 -7.68
N ARG A 121 11.01 -11.94 -7.67
CA ARG A 121 10.42 -12.72 -6.58
C ARG A 121 11.01 -14.12 -6.51
N ALA A 122 11.19 -14.78 -7.65
CA ALA A 122 11.79 -16.12 -7.70
C ALA A 122 13.23 -16.11 -7.17
N GLU A 123 14.00 -15.10 -7.54
CA GLU A 123 15.38 -14.93 -7.06
C GLU A 123 15.42 -14.72 -5.56
N ARG A 124 14.50 -13.93 -5.02
CA ARG A 124 14.39 -13.67 -3.60
C ARG A 124 14.03 -14.92 -2.80
N GLU A 125 13.12 -15.74 -3.32
CA GLU A 125 12.72 -16.98 -2.68
C GLU A 125 13.87 -17.99 -2.67
N GLU A 126 14.65 -18.08 -3.73
CA GLU A 126 15.84 -18.93 -3.79
C GLU A 126 16.92 -18.45 -2.82
N GLY A 127 17.08 -17.15 -2.66
CA GLY A 127 18.06 -16.55 -1.76
C GLY A 127 17.78 -16.78 -0.28
N THR A 128 16.52 -17.15 0.08
CA THR A 128 16.11 -17.41 1.47
C THR A 128 16.15 -18.89 1.85
N LYS A 129 16.48 -19.77 0.93
CA LYS A 129 16.58 -21.22 1.19
C LYS A 129 17.94 -21.62 1.75
#